data_6be9fe3c5f0da88234d27a27b5433086
#
_entry.id   6be9fe3c5f0da88234d27a27b5433086
#
_cell.length_a   1.000
_cell.length_b   1.000
_cell.length_c   1.000
_cell.angle_alpha   90.00
_cell.angle_beta   90.00
_cell.angle_gamma   90.00
#
_symmetry.space_group_name_H-M   'P 1'
#
loop_
_entity.id
_entity.type
_entity.pdbx_description
1 polymer ?
#
loop_
_entity_poly.entity_id
_entity_poly.type
_entity_poly.pdbx_seq_one_letter_code
_entity_poly.pdbx_strand_id
1 'polypeptide(L)'
;MTLKINTMAPDFKAKTQLGDISFHDWLGDSWGVLFSHPKDFTPVCTTELGALAKMKPEFDIRNVKVIGLSVDPVDDHVKWLNDITDVCGMKPEYPIIADEKLEVAKLYNM
;
A
#
# COMPACT_ATOMS: atom_id res chain seq x y z
N MET A 1 17.79 -5.01 -11.71
CA MET A 1 18.78 -4.81 -10.63
C MET A 1 18.07 -4.87 -9.28
N THR A 2 18.59 -5.64 -8.35
CA THR A 2 17.99 -5.80 -7.02
C THR A 2 18.43 -4.67 -6.11
N LEU A 3 17.50 -4.13 -5.33
CA LEU A 3 17.83 -3.14 -4.30
C LEU A 3 18.62 -3.79 -3.17
N LYS A 4 19.63 -3.09 -2.69
CA LYS A 4 20.46 -3.55 -1.58
C LYS A 4 20.06 -2.87 -0.29
N ILE A 5 20.32 -3.55 0.83
CA ILE A 5 20.10 -2.99 2.16
C ILE A 5 20.97 -1.73 2.32
N ASN A 6 20.44 -0.72 3.00
CA ASN A 6 21.11 0.56 3.25
C ASN A 6 21.31 1.44 2.00
N THR A 7 20.62 1.14 0.90
CA THR A 7 20.58 2.05 -0.24
C THR A 7 19.33 2.92 -0.19
N MET A 8 19.39 4.07 -0.86
CA MET A 8 18.23 4.96 -0.94
C MET A 8 17.09 4.27 -1.70
N ALA A 9 15.91 4.18 -1.09
CA ALA A 9 14.73 3.66 -1.74
C ALA A 9 14.34 4.59 -2.90
N PRO A 10 14.09 4.05 -4.10
CA PRO A 10 13.68 4.88 -5.24
C PRO A 10 12.41 5.69 -4.93
N ASP A 11 12.43 6.97 -5.29
CA ASP A 11 11.25 7.81 -5.22
C ASP A 11 10.35 7.54 -6.43
N PHE A 12 9.06 7.77 -6.27
CA PHE A 12 8.10 7.63 -7.36
C PHE A 12 6.85 8.46 -7.07
N LYS A 13 6.08 8.70 -8.13
CA LYS A 13 4.74 9.27 -8.03
C LYS A 13 3.76 8.21 -8.48
N ALA A 14 2.68 8.05 -7.74
CA ALA A 14 1.71 7.00 -8.05
C ALA A 14 0.30 7.43 -7.65
N LYS A 15 -0.69 6.81 -8.30
CA LYS A 15 -2.10 6.99 -7.97
C LYS A 15 -2.51 5.98 -6.91
N THR A 16 -3.27 6.45 -5.94
CA THR A 16 -3.83 5.60 -4.88
C THR A 16 -5.31 5.95 -4.69
N GLN A 17 -6.02 5.15 -3.92
CA GLN A 17 -7.40 5.45 -3.58
C GLN A 17 -7.56 6.72 -2.74
N LEU A 18 -6.47 7.18 -2.12
CA LEU A 18 -6.44 8.42 -1.33
C LEU A 18 -5.93 9.62 -2.14
N GLY A 19 -5.69 9.46 -3.46
CA GLY A 19 -5.16 10.46 -4.35
C GLY A 19 -3.73 10.16 -4.78
N ASP A 20 -3.16 11.05 -5.56
CA ASP A 20 -1.78 10.90 -6.04
C ASP A 20 -0.80 11.18 -4.92
N ILE A 21 0.27 10.38 -4.83
CA ILE A 21 1.33 10.58 -3.84
C ILE A 21 2.69 10.67 -4.52
N SER A 22 3.59 11.41 -3.87
CA SER A 22 5.02 11.39 -4.13
C SER A 22 5.66 10.67 -2.94
N PHE A 23 6.28 9.52 -3.17
CA PHE A 23 6.61 8.57 -2.11
C PHE A 23 7.50 9.17 -1.01
N HIS A 24 8.62 9.79 -1.39
CA HIS A 24 9.53 10.38 -0.38
C HIS A 24 8.88 11.51 0.40
N ASP A 25 8.08 12.36 -0.27
CA ASP A 25 7.35 13.43 0.39
C ASP A 25 6.28 12.89 1.35
N TRP A 26 5.55 11.87 0.90
CA TRP A 26 4.54 11.21 1.72
C TRP A 26 5.15 10.55 2.95
N LEU A 27 6.29 9.86 2.76
CA LEU A 27 6.96 9.14 3.83
C LEU A 27 7.57 10.11 4.87
N GLY A 28 8.18 11.21 4.42
CA GLY A 28 8.84 12.16 5.30
C GLY A 28 9.94 11.51 6.12
N ASP A 29 9.92 11.73 7.44
CA ASP A 29 10.89 11.16 8.38
C ASP A 29 10.41 9.85 9.00
N SER A 30 9.31 9.29 8.52
CA SER A 30 8.74 8.06 9.06
C SER A 30 9.43 6.82 8.50
N TRP A 31 9.32 5.70 9.22
CA TRP A 31 9.62 4.39 8.66
C TRP A 31 8.51 4.01 7.69
N GLY A 32 8.86 3.26 6.65
CA GLY A 32 7.89 2.84 5.66
C GLY A 32 7.86 1.32 5.48
N VAL A 33 6.67 0.77 5.29
CA VAL A 33 6.47 -0.62 4.89
C VAL A 33 5.73 -0.61 3.56
N LEU A 34 6.44 -0.99 2.49
CA LEU A 34 5.87 -1.16 1.16
C LEU A 34 5.67 -2.65 0.91
N PHE A 35 4.43 -3.05 0.68
CA PHE A 35 4.13 -4.45 0.37
C PHE A 35 3.30 -4.54 -0.91
N SER A 36 3.37 -5.68 -1.56
CA SER A 36 2.55 -5.94 -2.74
C SER A 36 1.54 -7.05 -2.45
N HIS A 37 0.42 -7.00 -3.16
CA HIS A 37 -0.53 -8.11 -3.17
C HIS A 37 -0.89 -8.42 -4.62
N PRO A 38 -1.15 -9.70 -4.94
CA PRO A 38 -1.30 -10.11 -6.33
C PRO A 38 -2.57 -9.59 -6.99
N LYS A 39 -3.66 -9.47 -6.23
CA LYS A 39 -4.95 -9.09 -6.81
C LYS A 39 -5.93 -8.66 -5.73
N ASP A 40 -6.74 -7.63 -6.03
CA ASP A 40 -7.86 -7.21 -5.19
C ASP A 40 -8.94 -8.30 -5.17
N PHE A 41 -9.82 -8.23 -4.19
CA PHE A 41 -10.99 -9.11 -4.03
C PHE A 41 -10.68 -10.58 -3.75
N THR A 42 -9.43 -10.93 -3.43
CA THR A 42 -9.13 -12.28 -2.98
C THR A 42 -9.42 -12.41 -1.47
N PRO A 43 -9.98 -13.56 -1.00
CA PRO A 43 -10.32 -13.69 0.43
C PRO A 43 -9.13 -13.54 1.36
N VAL A 44 -7.99 -14.12 1.03
CA VAL A 44 -6.78 -14.05 1.86
C VAL A 44 -6.27 -12.62 1.95
N CYS A 45 -6.14 -11.93 0.80
CA CYS A 45 -5.69 -10.53 0.77
C CYS A 45 -6.66 -9.62 1.52
N THR A 46 -7.96 -9.85 1.39
CA THR A 46 -8.98 -9.08 2.12
C THR A 46 -8.77 -9.19 3.62
N THR A 47 -8.55 -10.40 4.14
CA THR A 47 -8.33 -10.65 5.56
C THR A 47 -7.03 -10.00 6.04
N GLU A 48 -5.95 -10.16 5.29
CA GLU A 48 -4.64 -9.61 5.65
C GLU A 48 -4.65 -8.09 5.69
N LEU A 49 -5.24 -7.44 4.69
CA LEU A 49 -5.32 -5.99 4.65
C LEU A 49 -6.24 -5.43 5.75
N GLY A 50 -7.31 -6.15 6.07
CA GLY A 50 -8.16 -5.82 7.21
C GLY A 50 -7.40 -5.90 8.53
N ALA A 51 -6.56 -6.91 8.70
CA ALA A 51 -5.71 -7.06 9.89
C ALA A 51 -4.72 -5.90 9.99
N LEU A 52 -4.09 -5.49 8.88
CA LEU A 52 -3.21 -4.32 8.85
C LEU A 52 -3.96 -3.05 9.22
N ALA A 53 -5.20 -2.89 8.75
CA ALA A 53 -6.02 -1.73 9.09
C ALA A 53 -6.27 -1.64 10.61
N LYS A 54 -6.51 -2.78 11.25
CA LYS A 54 -6.70 -2.85 12.71
C LYS A 54 -5.42 -2.53 13.48
N MET A 55 -4.26 -2.72 12.87
CA MET A 55 -2.96 -2.44 13.49
C MET A 55 -2.49 -1.00 13.26
N LYS A 56 -3.25 -0.18 12.55
CA LYS A 56 -2.84 1.20 12.25
C LYS A 56 -2.43 2.00 13.49
N PRO A 57 -3.15 1.97 14.61
CA PRO A 57 -2.72 2.70 15.81
C PRO A 57 -1.34 2.27 16.31
N GLU A 58 -1.01 0.98 16.19
CA GLU A 58 0.31 0.47 16.58
C GLU A 58 1.41 1.00 15.66
N PHE A 59 1.14 1.08 14.36
CA PHE A 59 2.07 1.68 13.41
C PHE A 59 2.26 3.17 13.67
N ASP A 60 1.18 3.89 13.93
CA ASP A 60 1.22 5.33 14.19
C ASP A 60 2.07 5.66 15.42
N ILE A 61 1.94 4.90 16.50
CA ILE A 61 2.73 5.07 17.72
C ILE A 61 4.22 4.91 17.43
N ARG A 62 4.59 4.03 16.49
CA ARG A 62 5.98 3.74 16.15
C ARG A 62 6.51 4.57 14.98
N ASN A 63 5.73 5.55 14.54
CA ASN A 63 6.06 6.40 13.40
C ASN A 63 6.34 5.58 12.13
N VAL A 64 5.48 4.60 11.85
CA VAL A 64 5.58 3.73 10.69
C VAL A 64 4.39 3.98 9.77
N LYS A 65 4.67 4.20 8.49
CA LYS A 65 3.65 4.33 7.45
C LYS A 65 3.64 3.06 6.59
N VAL A 66 2.43 2.63 6.24
CA VAL A 66 2.22 1.42 5.43
C VAL A 66 1.63 1.81 4.10
N ILE A 67 2.11 1.22 3.02
CA ILE A 67 1.60 1.44 1.68
C ILE A 67 1.57 0.12 0.92
N GLY A 68 0.44 -0.16 0.30
CA GLY A 68 0.26 -1.36 -0.52
C GLY A 68 0.42 -1.08 -1.99
N LEU A 69 0.64 -2.13 -2.77
CA LEU A 69 0.82 -2.03 -4.22
C LEU A 69 0.17 -3.23 -4.91
N SER A 70 -0.61 -2.96 -5.95
CA SER A 70 -1.08 -4.01 -6.85
C SER A 70 -1.27 -3.44 -8.26
N VAL A 71 -1.53 -4.32 -9.22
CA VAL A 71 -1.74 -3.92 -10.62
C VAL A 71 -3.18 -3.49 -10.91
N ASP A 72 -4.09 -3.64 -9.95
CA ASP A 72 -5.48 -3.28 -10.16
C ASP A 72 -5.67 -1.76 -10.18
N PRO A 73 -6.67 -1.24 -10.92
CA PRO A 73 -6.92 0.20 -10.98
C PRO A 73 -7.49 0.76 -9.67
N VAL A 74 -7.40 2.09 -9.54
CA VAL A 74 -7.89 2.80 -8.34
C VAL A 74 -9.36 2.48 -8.04
N ASP A 75 -10.21 2.41 -9.06
CA ASP A 75 -11.63 2.13 -8.87
C ASP A 75 -11.86 0.76 -8.21
N ASP A 76 -11.05 -0.24 -8.57
CA ASP A 76 -11.11 -1.55 -7.93
C ASP A 76 -10.65 -1.48 -6.48
N HIS A 77 -9.62 -0.70 -6.18
CA HIS A 77 -9.17 -0.47 -4.81
C HIS A 77 -10.29 0.14 -3.96
N VAL A 78 -10.99 1.14 -4.48
CA VAL A 78 -12.10 1.78 -3.76
C VAL A 78 -13.21 0.78 -3.46
N LYS A 79 -13.60 0.00 -4.45
CA LYS A 79 -14.64 -1.04 -4.27
C LYS A 79 -14.21 -2.10 -3.25
N TRP A 80 -12.96 -2.53 -3.33
CA TRP A 80 -12.43 -3.56 -2.44
C TRP A 80 -12.34 -3.07 -1.00
N LEU A 81 -12.01 -1.79 -0.79
CA LEU A 81 -11.99 -1.21 0.56
C LEU A 81 -13.35 -1.31 1.24
N ASN A 82 -14.44 -1.16 0.47
CA ASN A 82 -15.78 -1.36 1.00
C ASN A 82 -16.01 -2.81 1.44
N ASP A 83 -15.53 -3.77 0.64
CA ASP A 83 -15.64 -5.20 0.98
C ASP A 83 -14.80 -5.51 2.23
N ILE A 84 -13.60 -4.96 2.34
CA ILE A 84 -12.74 -5.13 3.52
C ILE A 84 -13.45 -4.58 4.75
N THR A 85 -14.08 -3.41 4.64
CA THR A 85 -14.82 -2.80 5.73
C THR A 85 -15.97 -3.71 6.18
N ASP A 86 -16.69 -4.29 5.24
CA ASP A 86 -17.81 -5.20 5.54
C ASP A 86 -17.36 -6.49 6.23
N VAL A 87 -16.25 -7.06 5.79
CA VAL A 87 -15.73 -8.33 6.30
C VAL A 87 -15.01 -8.14 7.64
N CYS A 88 -14.15 -7.13 7.74
CA CYS A 88 -13.27 -6.94 8.89
C CYS A 88 -13.75 -5.89 9.88
N GLY A 89 -14.76 -5.11 9.51
CA GLY A 89 -15.32 -4.08 10.38
C GLY A 89 -14.49 -2.81 10.47
N MET A 90 -13.44 -2.68 9.66
CA MET A 90 -12.57 -1.51 9.69
C MET A 90 -12.03 -1.20 8.30
N LYS A 91 -12.15 0.06 7.88
CA LYS A 91 -11.68 0.52 6.58
C LYS A 91 -10.17 0.79 6.64
N PRO A 92 -9.36 0.23 5.73
CA PRO A 92 -7.96 0.58 5.63
C PRO A 92 -7.78 2.08 5.31
N GLU A 93 -6.91 2.75 6.08
CA GLU A 93 -6.64 4.18 5.90
C GLU A 93 -5.28 4.42 5.26
N TYR A 94 -4.54 3.37 4.93
CA TYR A 94 -3.26 3.49 4.24
C TYR A 94 -3.47 3.46 2.73
N PRO A 95 -2.58 4.13 1.95
CA PRO A 95 -2.73 4.14 0.49
C PRO A 95 -2.40 2.78 -0.13
N ILE A 96 -3.09 2.46 -1.21
CA ILE A 96 -2.82 1.29 -2.05
C ILE A 96 -2.54 1.80 -3.46
N ILE A 97 -1.32 1.57 -3.94
CA ILE A 97 -0.89 2.05 -5.25
C ILE A 97 -1.57 1.26 -6.36
N ALA A 98 -2.10 1.96 -7.35
CA ALA A 98 -2.61 1.36 -8.59
C ALA A 98 -1.47 1.32 -9.63
N ASP A 99 -0.69 0.26 -9.61
CA ASP A 99 0.51 0.11 -10.45
C ASP A 99 0.19 -0.69 -11.72
N GLU A 100 -0.76 -0.20 -12.50
CA GLU A 100 -1.29 -0.91 -13.67
C GLU A 100 -0.22 -1.27 -14.69
N LYS A 101 0.83 -0.46 -14.82
CA LYS A 101 1.92 -0.67 -15.79
C LYS A 101 3.18 -1.28 -15.16
N LEU A 102 3.10 -1.69 -13.90
CA LEU A 102 4.23 -2.29 -13.18
C LEU A 102 5.43 -1.35 -13.03
N GLU A 103 5.24 -0.04 -13.08
CA GLU A 103 6.33 0.92 -12.99
C GLU A 103 7.01 0.91 -11.63
N VAL A 104 6.22 0.96 -10.55
CA VAL A 104 6.75 0.91 -9.18
C VAL A 104 7.31 -0.47 -8.87
N ALA A 105 6.61 -1.52 -9.29
CA ALA A 105 7.08 -2.89 -9.10
C ALA A 105 8.46 -3.10 -9.72
N LYS A 106 8.70 -2.57 -10.91
CA LYS A 106 10.00 -2.66 -11.57
C LYS A 106 11.08 -1.87 -10.84
N LEU A 107 10.76 -0.69 -10.33
CA LEU A 107 11.70 0.11 -9.54
C LEU A 107 12.21 -0.65 -8.32
N TYR A 108 11.34 -1.41 -7.67
CA TYR A 108 11.66 -2.14 -6.45
C TYR A 108 11.99 -3.60 -6.69
N ASN A 109 12.01 -4.02 -7.96
CA ASN A 109 12.29 -5.40 -8.36
C ASN A 109 11.32 -6.40 -7.68
N MET A 110 10.06 -6.04 -7.70
CA MET A 110 8.98 -6.84 -7.10
C MET A 110 8.25 -7.69 -8.16
#